data_ab4d2dcc3db6f2ee914b96a09538115e
#
_entry.id   ab4d2dcc3db6f2ee914b96a09538115e
#
_cell.length_a   1.000
_cell.length_b   1.000
_cell.length_c   1.000
_cell.angle_alpha   90.00
_cell.angle_beta   90.00
_cell.angle_gamma   90.00
#
_symmetry.space_group_name_H-M   'P 1'
#
loop_
_entity.id
_entity.type
_entity.pdbx_description
1 polymer ?
#
loop_
_entity_poly.entity_id
_entity_poly.type
_entity_poly.pdbx_seq_one_letter_code
_entity_poly.pdbx_strand_id
1 'polypeptide(L)'
;MAARVRFFAVLAFAVGLLCWACGKSPAGKGAAGATGTAARPTIVFMTDFGTANDAVAICKAVILGIAPEARLIDITHQVTPFQIEEAARFLAGVTPYYPAETIFLVVVDPGVGTSRKAVIVKTKKGQYFVVPDNGLMTPVIERDGLDSAREITNTAWMLSPQVSSTFHGRDIFSPAAAHLAEGWDFTMAGPVVPQLVRLTTKTSITSENGIEGHIIGLDDPYGSLISDIPGEEFKKLGYEVGDKIIVQFDKKPFSVPYAKTFMDVPVGEPLLYIDSRGRVGLALNQGNFSQVHKIAPPGTLFIPRKGAAIKK
;
A
#
# COMPACT_ATOMS: atom_id res chain seq x y z
N MET A 1 42.50 -20.21 53.55
CA MET A 1 42.83 -21.63 53.80
C MET A 1 42.49 -22.44 52.58
N ALA A 2 43.52 -23.04 51.97
CA ALA A 2 43.61 -24.21 51.11
C ALA A 2 42.65 -24.31 49.89
N ALA A 3 43.01 -24.05 48.65
CA ALA A 3 43.99 -24.66 47.76
C ALA A 3 43.81 -26.18 47.49
N ARG A 4 43.52 -26.52 46.23
CA ARG A 4 44.02 -27.71 45.46
C ARG A 4 43.25 -27.73 44.10
N VAL A 5 43.77 -27.44 42.97
CA VAL A 5 44.85 -27.81 42.05
C VAL A 5 44.83 -29.29 41.60
N ARG A 6 44.88 -29.45 40.26
CA ARG A 6 45.34 -30.56 39.38
C ARG A 6 44.20 -31.43 38.81
N PHE A 7 44.22 -31.93 37.57
CA PHE A 7 45.33 -32.29 36.65
C PHE A 7 44.88 -32.30 35.19
N PHE A 8 45.82 -32.02 34.33
CA PHE A 8 45.84 -32.17 32.86
C PHE A 8 45.76 -33.66 32.45
N ALA A 9 45.15 -33.94 31.27
CA ALA A 9 45.55 -35.03 30.44
C ALA A 9 45.44 -34.62 28.95
N VAL A 10 46.62 -34.45 28.36
CA VAL A 10 46.87 -34.38 26.91
C VAL A 10 47.03 -35.80 26.42
N LEU A 11 46.40 -36.16 25.30
CA LEU A 11 46.88 -37.26 24.47
C LEU A 11 46.79 -36.91 23.02
N ALA A 12 47.95 -37.06 22.35
CA ALA A 12 48.26 -36.67 20.98
C ALA A 12 48.25 -37.91 20.05
N PHE A 13 48.09 -37.63 18.78
CA PHE A 13 48.61 -38.32 17.59
C PHE A 13 48.09 -39.71 17.18
N ALA A 14 47.51 -39.77 15.99
CA ALA A 14 47.99 -40.70 14.94
C ALA A 14 47.61 -40.20 13.54
N VAL A 15 48.62 -39.88 12.78
CA VAL A 15 48.61 -39.66 11.33
C VAL A 15 48.51 -41.01 10.61
N GLY A 16 47.59 -41.14 9.70
CA GLY A 16 47.51 -42.28 8.79
C GLY A 16 47.28 -41.80 7.34
N LEU A 17 48.40 -41.64 6.61
CA LEU A 17 48.38 -41.56 5.14
C LEU A 17 48.11 -42.96 4.58
N LEU A 18 47.13 -43.09 3.69
CA LEU A 18 47.13 -44.19 2.72
C LEU A 18 46.45 -43.79 1.38
N CYS A 19 47.24 -44.02 0.38
CA CYS A 19 47.13 -43.98 -1.07
C CYS A 19 45.80 -44.08 -1.78
N TRP A 20 45.66 -43.21 -2.69
CA TRP A 20 45.21 -43.18 -4.08
C TRP A 20 44.81 -44.54 -4.69
N ALA A 21 43.56 -44.66 -5.04
CA ALA A 21 43.07 -45.57 -6.06
C ALA A 21 42.03 -44.87 -6.92
N CYS A 22 42.39 -44.73 -8.20
CA CYS A 22 41.58 -44.18 -9.26
C CYS A 22 40.42 -45.14 -9.56
N GLY A 23 39.20 -44.78 -9.17
CA GLY A 23 37.97 -45.54 -9.47
C GLY A 23 36.97 -44.65 -10.23
N LYS A 24 36.63 -45.02 -11.45
CA LYS A 24 35.66 -44.41 -12.33
C LYS A 24 34.31 -44.21 -11.59
N SER A 25 33.82 -42.98 -11.50
CA SER A 25 32.46 -42.68 -11.04
C SER A 25 31.42 -43.24 -12.02
N PRO A 26 30.40 -43.96 -11.54
CA PRO A 26 29.24 -44.24 -12.36
C PRO A 26 28.41 -42.94 -12.51
N ALA A 27 27.91 -42.73 -13.73
CA ALA A 27 27.05 -41.61 -14.10
C ALA A 27 25.91 -41.45 -13.10
N GLY A 28 25.89 -40.29 -12.46
CA GLY A 28 24.83 -39.92 -11.52
C GLY A 28 23.48 -39.87 -12.22
N LYS A 29 22.56 -40.64 -11.72
CA LYS A 29 21.14 -40.52 -12.00
C LYS A 29 20.70 -39.09 -11.64
N GLY A 30 19.93 -38.51 -12.54
CA GLY A 30 19.45 -37.15 -12.47
C GLY A 30 18.93 -36.74 -11.10
N ALA A 31 19.28 -35.55 -10.70
CA ALA A 31 18.69 -34.87 -9.59
C ALA A 31 17.18 -34.90 -9.75
N ALA A 32 16.50 -35.57 -8.83
CA ALA A 32 15.06 -35.45 -8.67
C ALA A 32 14.71 -33.97 -8.58
N GLY A 33 13.79 -33.56 -9.43
CA GLY A 33 13.36 -32.17 -9.51
C GLY A 33 13.09 -31.61 -8.13
N ALA A 34 13.61 -30.42 -7.90
CA ALA A 34 13.18 -29.60 -6.78
C ALA A 34 11.66 -29.52 -6.85
N THR A 35 10.99 -30.16 -5.92
CA THR A 35 9.57 -29.90 -5.65
C THR A 35 9.52 -28.43 -5.32
N GLY A 36 9.07 -27.61 -6.27
CA GLY A 36 8.84 -26.21 -6.05
C GLY A 36 7.95 -26.10 -4.82
N THR A 37 8.48 -25.57 -3.73
CA THR A 37 7.66 -25.20 -2.58
C THR A 37 6.60 -24.25 -3.13
N ALA A 38 5.33 -24.68 -3.11
CA ALA A 38 4.23 -23.82 -3.50
C ALA A 38 4.43 -22.47 -2.79
N ALA A 39 4.38 -21.39 -3.56
CA ALA A 39 4.61 -20.07 -3.00
C ALA A 39 3.59 -19.85 -1.87
N ARG A 40 4.06 -19.50 -0.67
CA ARG A 40 3.18 -19.22 0.46
C ARG A 40 2.19 -18.12 0.07
N PRO A 41 0.89 -18.32 0.31
CA PRO A 41 -0.10 -17.30 0.01
C PRO A 41 0.22 -16.01 0.77
N THR A 42 0.12 -14.89 0.10
CA THR A 42 0.44 -13.58 0.68
C THR A 42 -0.82 -12.77 0.89
N ILE A 43 -1.07 -12.36 2.13
CA ILE A 43 -2.13 -11.44 2.52
C ILE A 43 -1.48 -10.10 2.87
N VAL A 44 -1.85 -9.05 2.15
CA VAL A 44 -1.36 -7.68 2.34
C VAL A 44 -2.45 -6.90 3.05
N PHE A 45 -2.17 -6.42 4.27
CA PHE A 45 -3.17 -5.90 5.19
C PHE A 45 -3.06 -4.39 5.37
N MET A 46 -4.20 -3.70 5.33
CA MET A 46 -4.31 -2.26 5.56
C MET A 46 -5.60 -1.90 6.30
N THR A 47 -5.51 -0.99 7.28
CA THR A 47 -6.67 -0.48 8.03
C THR A 47 -6.47 0.96 8.48
N ASP A 48 -7.52 1.55 9.05
CA ASP A 48 -7.50 2.78 9.84
C ASP A 48 -7.61 2.52 11.35
N PHE A 49 -7.34 1.29 11.82
CA PHE A 49 -7.50 0.89 13.23
C PHE A 49 -6.44 1.49 14.15
N GLY A 50 -5.33 1.99 13.58
CA GLY A 50 -4.16 2.36 14.36
C GLY A 50 -3.40 1.14 14.90
N THR A 51 -2.42 1.42 15.75
CA THR A 51 -1.59 0.39 16.40
C THR A 51 -1.62 0.51 17.93
N ALA A 52 -2.46 1.39 18.46
CA ALA A 52 -2.55 1.64 19.89
C ALA A 52 -3.44 0.62 20.65
N ASN A 53 -4.22 -0.19 19.93
CA ASN A 53 -5.10 -1.20 20.49
C ASN A 53 -4.85 -2.57 19.86
N ASP A 54 -5.64 -3.56 20.24
CA ASP A 54 -5.51 -4.97 19.86
C ASP A 54 -6.20 -5.37 18.56
N ALA A 55 -6.94 -4.47 17.90
CA ALA A 55 -7.78 -4.80 16.75
C ALA A 55 -7.01 -5.45 15.58
N VAL A 56 -5.84 -4.89 15.23
CA VAL A 56 -4.98 -5.46 14.19
C VAL A 56 -4.46 -6.84 14.58
N ALA A 57 -4.04 -6.99 15.85
CA ALA A 57 -3.53 -8.27 16.35
C ALA A 57 -4.61 -9.35 16.35
N ILE A 58 -5.84 -9.02 16.71
CA ILE A 58 -6.99 -9.93 16.69
C ILE A 58 -7.27 -10.38 15.24
N CYS A 59 -7.32 -9.44 14.28
CA CYS A 59 -7.52 -9.78 12.86
C CYS A 59 -6.44 -10.75 12.36
N LYS A 60 -5.16 -10.48 12.68
CA LYS A 60 -4.03 -11.35 12.33
C LYS A 60 -4.13 -12.73 12.99
N ALA A 61 -4.57 -12.79 14.25
CA ALA A 61 -4.77 -14.06 14.95
C ALA A 61 -5.86 -14.91 14.28
N VAL A 62 -6.97 -14.30 13.85
CA VAL A 62 -8.02 -14.97 13.07
C VAL A 62 -7.46 -15.52 11.76
N ILE A 63 -6.69 -14.73 11.02
CA ILE A 63 -6.07 -15.18 9.78
C ILE A 63 -5.15 -16.38 10.02
N LEU A 64 -4.25 -16.29 11.00
CA LEU A 64 -3.29 -17.36 11.30
C LEU A 64 -3.96 -18.61 11.88
N GLY A 65 -5.10 -18.47 12.54
CA GLY A 65 -5.90 -19.60 13.02
C GLY A 65 -6.55 -20.41 11.89
N ILE A 66 -6.82 -19.79 10.74
CA ILE A 66 -7.41 -20.43 9.54
C ILE A 66 -6.33 -20.80 8.53
N ALA A 67 -5.40 -19.90 8.23
CA ALA A 67 -4.34 -20.03 7.24
C ALA A 67 -2.96 -19.84 7.90
N PRO A 68 -2.44 -20.81 8.66
CA PRO A 68 -1.20 -20.68 9.44
C PRO A 68 0.05 -20.46 8.55
N GLU A 69 0.00 -20.91 7.31
CA GLU A 69 1.11 -20.74 6.37
C GLU A 69 1.06 -19.40 5.59
N ALA A 70 0.01 -18.59 5.79
CA ALA A 70 -0.10 -17.31 5.11
C ALA A 70 1.00 -16.34 5.55
N ARG A 71 1.62 -15.66 4.57
CA ARG A 71 2.53 -14.55 4.83
C ARG A 71 1.72 -13.27 4.97
N LEU A 72 1.80 -12.63 6.14
CA LEU A 72 1.15 -11.37 6.41
C LEU A 72 2.13 -10.22 6.20
N ILE A 73 1.73 -9.22 5.39
CA ILE A 73 2.49 -8.00 5.12
C ILE A 73 1.56 -6.81 5.38
N ASP A 74 1.99 -5.86 6.17
CA ASP A 74 1.22 -4.65 6.40
C ASP A 74 1.58 -3.56 5.37
N ILE A 75 0.58 -2.89 4.82
CA ILE A 75 0.78 -1.62 4.13
C ILE A 75 0.91 -0.54 5.21
N THR A 76 -0.14 -0.32 5.95
CA THR A 76 -0.24 0.57 7.10
C THR A 76 -1.53 0.30 7.87
N HIS A 77 -1.52 0.61 9.16
CA HIS A 77 -2.73 0.66 9.98
C HIS A 77 -3.02 2.08 10.49
N GLN A 78 -2.34 3.07 9.88
CA GLN A 78 -2.41 4.49 10.21
C GLN A 78 -3.11 5.30 9.10
N VAL A 79 -3.99 4.66 8.30
CA VAL A 79 -4.88 5.45 7.43
C VAL A 79 -5.67 6.40 8.34
N THR A 80 -5.81 7.65 7.94
CA THR A 80 -6.62 8.61 8.69
C THR A 80 -8.02 8.03 8.90
N PRO A 81 -8.54 7.98 10.13
CA PRO A 81 -9.81 7.35 10.44
C PRO A 81 -10.93 7.81 9.50
N PHE A 82 -11.64 6.84 8.92
CA PHE A 82 -12.78 7.03 8.01
C PHE A 82 -12.44 7.60 6.63
N GLN A 83 -11.16 7.86 6.30
CA GLN A 83 -10.75 8.46 5.02
C GLN A 83 -10.60 7.42 3.91
N ILE A 84 -11.71 7.11 3.23
CA ILE A 84 -11.77 6.11 2.16
C ILE A 84 -10.88 6.52 0.97
N GLU A 85 -10.84 7.80 0.60
CA GLU A 85 -10.02 8.31 -0.52
C GLU A 85 -8.51 8.13 -0.24
N GLU A 86 -8.08 8.33 1.00
CA GLU A 86 -6.70 8.10 1.39
C GLU A 86 -6.33 6.62 1.30
N ALA A 87 -7.20 5.74 1.82
CA ALA A 87 -7.04 4.29 1.70
C ALA A 87 -6.97 3.84 0.24
N ALA A 88 -7.88 4.35 -0.61
CA ALA A 88 -7.91 4.06 -2.04
C ALA A 88 -6.60 4.50 -2.73
N ARG A 89 -6.05 5.66 -2.36
CA ARG A 89 -4.78 6.17 -2.86
C ARG A 89 -3.60 5.29 -2.44
N PHE A 90 -3.53 4.88 -1.17
CA PHE A 90 -2.48 3.98 -0.68
C PHE A 90 -2.55 2.63 -1.38
N LEU A 91 -3.75 2.04 -1.46
CA LEU A 91 -3.95 0.76 -2.11
C LEU A 91 -3.53 0.81 -3.59
N ALA A 92 -4.00 1.80 -4.34
CA ALA A 92 -3.64 1.98 -5.74
C ALA A 92 -2.13 2.18 -5.95
N GLY A 93 -1.46 2.82 -4.99
CA GLY A 93 -0.01 3.05 -5.04
C GLY A 93 0.81 1.79 -4.80
N VAL A 94 0.29 0.81 -4.06
CA VAL A 94 1.01 -0.39 -3.63
C VAL A 94 0.78 -1.58 -4.57
N THR A 95 -0.45 -1.77 -5.03
CA THR A 95 -0.86 -2.96 -5.81
C THR A 95 -0.08 -3.20 -7.11
N PRO A 96 0.49 -2.20 -7.82
CA PRO A 96 1.31 -2.46 -9.00
C PRO A 96 2.55 -3.32 -8.73
N TYR A 97 3.11 -3.25 -7.53
CA TYR A 97 4.36 -3.92 -7.13
C TYR A 97 4.16 -5.36 -6.63
N TYR A 98 2.91 -5.78 -6.45
CA TYR A 98 2.59 -7.14 -6.02
C TYR A 98 2.20 -8.03 -7.21
N PRO A 99 2.57 -9.32 -7.17
CA PRO A 99 2.22 -10.27 -8.22
C PRO A 99 0.70 -10.57 -8.25
N ALA A 100 0.26 -11.28 -9.29
CA ALA A 100 -1.02 -11.97 -9.30
C ALA A 100 -1.15 -12.90 -8.08
N GLU A 101 -2.36 -13.35 -7.78
CA GLU A 101 -2.70 -14.20 -6.63
C GLU A 101 -2.43 -13.58 -5.25
N THR A 102 -1.93 -12.33 -5.19
CA THR A 102 -1.84 -11.60 -3.92
C THR A 102 -3.24 -11.24 -3.42
N ILE A 103 -3.49 -11.46 -2.14
CA ILE A 103 -4.74 -11.13 -1.45
C ILE A 103 -4.54 -9.84 -0.68
N PHE A 104 -5.29 -8.80 -1.01
CA PHE A 104 -5.31 -7.54 -0.28
C PHE A 104 -6.51 -7.52 0.66
N LEU A 105 -6.25 -7.47 1.95
CA LEU A 105 -7.24 -7.28 3.00
C LEU A 105 -7.21 -5.81 3.42
N VAL A 106 -8.26 -5.06 3.08
CA VAL A 106 -8.32 -3.63 3.39
C VAL A 106 -9.61 -3.29 4.13
N VAL A 107 -9.47 -2.80 5.35
CA VAL A 107 -10.62 -2.47 6.21
C VAL A 107 -10.52 -1.02 6.67
N VAL A 108 -11.05 -0.12 5.85
CA VAL A 108 -11.35 1.27 6.17
C VAL A 108 -12.84 1.43 5.91
N ASP A 109 -13.64 1.36 6.98
CA ASP A 109 -15.06 1.03 6.90
C ASP A 109 -15.93 1.90 7.80
N PRO A 110 -16.19 3.17 7.44
CA PRO A 110 -17.14 4.00 8.17
C PRO A 110 -18.59 3.48 8.12
N GLY A 111 -18.87 2.50 7.25
CA GLY A 111 -20.17 1.87 7.09
C GLY A 111 -20.33 0.51 7.80
N VAL A 112 -19.44 0.17 8.74
CA VAL A 112 -19.55 -1.09 9.50
C VAL A 112 -20.91 -1.23 10.18
N GLY A 113 -21.52 -2.42 10.08
CA GLY A 113 -22.84 -2.68 10.68
C GLY A 113 -24.04 -2.09 9.92
N THR A 114 -23.84 -1.45 8.77
CA THR A 114 -24.92 -0.95 7.88
C THR A 114 -25.18 -1.93 6.74
N SER A 115 -26.01 -1.51 5.76
CA SER A 115 -26.27 -2.27 4.53
C SER A 115 -25.10 -2.29 3.52
N ARG A 116 -23.94 -1.67 3.85
CA ARG A 116 -22.72 -1.73 3.04
C ARG A 116 -22.28 -3.20 2.85
N LYS A 117 -22.08 -3.62 1.60
CA LYS A 117 -21.65 -4.98 1.28
C LYS A 117 -20.20 -5.23 1.69
N ALA A 118 -19.93 -6.42 2.22
CA ALA A 118 -18.58 -6.97 2.30
C ALA A 118 -18.32 -7.76 1.02
N VAL A 119 -17.21 -7.53 0.33
CA VAL A 119 -16.97 -8.12 -0.99
C VAL A 119 -15.58 -8.72 -1.13
N ILE A 120 -15.51 -9.77 -1.95
CA ILE A 120 -14.27 -10.27 -2.55
C ILE A 120 -14.29 -9.80 -4.01
N VAL A 121 -13.24 -9.09 -4.40
CA VAL A 121 -13.06 -8.58 -5.77
C VAL A 121 -11.86 -9.23 -6.40
N LYS A 122 -11.98 -9.72 -7.63
CA LYS A 122 -10.86 -10.16 -8.48
C LYS A 122 -10.67 -9.15 -9.59
N THR A 123 -9.43 -8.70 -9.80
CA THR A 123 -9.07 -7.84 -10.90
C THR A 123 -8.57 -8.64 -12.10
N LYS A 124 -8.57 -8.05 -13.31
CA LYS A 124 -8.00 -8.67 -14.51
C LYS A 124 -6.48 -8.91 -14.39
N LYS A 125 -5.81 -8.25 -13.44
CA LYS A 125 -4.42 -8.54 -13.07
C LYS A 125 -4.28 -9.86 -12.29
N GLY A 126 -5.38 -10.47 -11.84
CA GLY A 126 -5.39 -11.70 -11.06
C GLY A 126 -5.16 -11.50 -9.56
N GLN A 127 -5.24 -10.28 -9.06
CA GLN A 127 -5.16 -9.97 -7.63
C GLN A 127 -6.54 -10.02 -6.99
N TYR A 128 -6.60 -10.44 -5.73
CA TYR A 128 -7.82 -10.51 -4.93
C TYR A 128 -7.86 -9.42 -3.88
N PHE A 129 -9.06 -8.92 -3.60
CA PHE A 129 -9.30 -7.86 -2.62
C PHE A 129 -10.49 -8.24 -1.75
N VAL A 130 -10.30 -8.25 -0.44
CA VAL A 130 -11.33 -8.48 0.56
C VAL A 130 -11.56 -7.15 1.27
N VAL A 131 -12.67 -6.49 0.94
CA VAL A 131 -12.88 -5.06 1.23
C VAL A 131 -14.35 -4.74 1.49
N PRO A 132 -14.66 -3.62 2.20
CA PRO A 132 -15.98 -3.02 2.16
C PRO A 132 -16.25 -2.41 0.79
N ASP A 133 -17.46 -2.59 0.26
CA ASP A 133 -17.92 -1.96 -0.98
C ASP A 133 -18.38 -0.52 -0.71
N ASN A 134 -17.41 0.38 -0.60
CA ASN A 134 -17.60 1.79 -0.24
C ASN A 134 -16.87 2.76 -1.17
N GLY A 135 -16.41 2.27 -2.33
CA GLY A 135 -15.68 3.06 -3.32
C GLY A 135 -14.16 2.95 -3.24
N LEU A 136 -13.61 2.34 -2.19
CA LEU A 136 -12.17 2.15 -1.98
C LEU A 136 -11.47 1.50 -3.18
N MET A 137 -12.15 0.63 -3.93
CA MET A 137 -11.61 -0.06 -5.09
C MET A 137 -11.54 0.78 -6.37
N THR A 138 -12.12 1.98 -6.39
CA THR A 138 -12.27 2.80 -7.60
C THR A 138 -10.97 2.93 -8.41
N PRO A 139 -9.86 3.47 -7.87
CA PRO A 139 -8.64 3.67 -8.68
C PRO A 139 -7.95 2.37 -9.10
N VAL A 140 -8.09 1.30 -8.32
CA VAL A 140 -7.55 -0.02 -8.68
C VAL A 140 -8.32 -0.61 -9.85
N ILE A 141 -9.67 -0.56 -9.82
CA ILE A 141 -10.52 -1.07 -10.90
C ILE A 141 -10.36 -0.24 -12.18
N GLU A 142 -10.19 1.07 -12.07
CA GLU A 142 -9.94 1.93 -13.24
C GLU A 142 -8.63 1.59 -13.94
N ARG A 143 -7.59 1.25 -13.19
CA ARG A 143 -6.29 0.89 -13.76
C ARG A 143 -6.24 -0.58 -14.24
N ASP A 144 -6.66 -1.53 -13.39
CA ASP A 144 -6.42 -2.96 -13.59
C ASP A 144 -7.62 -3.71 -14.16
N GLY A 145 -8.79 -3.06 -14.21
CA GLY A 145 -10.06 -3.65 -14.64
C GLY A 145 -10.67 -4.61 -13.60
N LEU A 146 -11.99 -4.66 -13.56
CA LEU A 146 -12.74 -5.65 -12.80
C LEU A 146 -12.84 -6.94 -13.61
N ASP A 147 -12.46 -8.09 -13.00
CA ASP A 147 -12.77 -9.41 -13.52
C ASP A 147 -14.13 -9.86 -12.97
N SER A 148 -14.23 -9.99 -11.67
CA SER A 148 -15.47 -10.40 -10.98
C SER A 148 -15.48 -9.95 -9.53
N ALA A 149 -16.68 -9.90 -8.94
CA ALA A 149 -16.87 -9.60 -7.52
C ALA A 149 -17.99 -10.45 -6.91
N ARG A 150 -17.84 -10.83 -5.65
CA ARG A 150 -18.79 -11.59 -4.85
C ARG A 150 -19.07 -10.89 -3.53
N GLU A 151 -20.32 -10.84 -3.14
CA GLU A 151 -20.68 -10.44 -1.78
C GLU A 151 -20.40 -11.58 -0.82
N ILE A 152 -19.85 -11.29 0.35
CA ILE A 152 -19.60 -12.29 1.39
C ILE A 152 -20.88 -12.44 2.21
N THR A 153 -21.70 -13.43 1.87
CA THR A 153 -22.95 -13.75 2.56
C THR A 153 -22.97 -15.17 3.10
N ASN A 154 -22.10 -16.04 2.59
CA ASN A 154 -21.96 -17.41 3.08
C ASN A 154 -21.26 -17.41 4.44
N THR A 155 -21.96 -17.83 5.49
CA THR A 155 -21.43 -17.85 6.86
C THR A 155 -20.22 -18.76 7.05
N ALA A 156 -19.99 -19.73 6.17
CA ALA A 156 -18.77 -20.56 6.20
C ALA A 156 -17.49 -19.73 5.92
N TRP A 157 -17.63 -18.56 5.28
CA TRP A 157 -16.55 -17.61 5.03
C TRP A 157 -16.31 -16.64 6.18
N MET A 158 -17.10 -16.70 7.24
CA MET A 158 -17.06 -15.82 8.40
C MET A 158 -16.51 -16.54 9.63
N LEU A 159 -16.11 -15.80 10.64
CA LEU A 159 -15.59 -16.36 11.89
C LEU A 159 -16.66 -17.16 12.63
N SER A 160 -17.90 -16.69 12.60
CA SER A 160 -19.08 -17.36 13.13
C SER A 160 -20.35 -16.87 12.44
N PRO A 161 -21.47 -17.59 12.53
CA PRO A 161 -22.77 -17.11 12.04
C PRO A 161 -23.25 -15.82 12.71
N GLN A 162 -22.81 -15.55 13.96
CA GLN A 162 -23.12 -14.32 14.70
C GLN A 162 -22.00 -13.31 14.49
N VAL A 163 -22.27 -12.32 13.64
CA VAL A 163 -21.33 -11.23 13.31
C VAL A 163 -21.57 -10.05 14.23
N SER A 164 -20.52 -9.47 14.81
CA SER A 164 -20.58 -8.22 15.57
C SER A 164 -21.00 -7.07 14.65
N SER A 165 -21.83 -6.16 15.13
CA SER A 165 -22.21 -4.95 14.40
C SER A 165 -21.10 -3.91 14.28
N THR A 166 -19.97 -4.09 14.99
CA THR A 166 -18.90 -3.08 15.09
C THR A 166 -17.51 -3.60 14.71
N PHE A 167 -17.34 -4.90 14.41
CA PHE A 167 -16.03 -5.45 14.11
C PHE A 167 -16.02 -6.46 12.97
N HIS A 168 -16.50 -6.03 11.79
CA HIS A 168 -16.47 -6.85 10.56
C HIS A 168 -15.04 -7.18 10.11
N GLY A 169 -14.04 -6.39 10.49
CA GLY A 169 -12.63 -6.71 10.28
C GLY A 169 -12.27 -8.09 10.81
N ARG A 170 -12.67 -8.40 12.04
CA ARG A 170 -12.49 -9.70 12.70
C ARG A 170 -13.42 -10.78 12.15
N ASP A 171 -14.72 -10.45 11.99
CA ASP A 171 -15.76 -11.47 11.84
C ASP A 171 -16.01 -11.86 10.38
N ILE A 172 -15.73 -10.98 9.42
CA ILE A 172 -16.02 -11.17 7.99
C ILE A 172 -14.74 -11.09 7.15
N PHE A 173 -14.01 -9.96 7.22
CA PHE A 173 -12.94 -9.70 6.26
C PHE A 173 -11.71 -10.57 6.50
N SER A 174 -11.27 -10.72 7.75
CA SER A 174 -10.08 -11.53 8.08
C SER A 174 -10.28 -13.02 7.76
N PRO A 175 -11.39 -13.68 8.17
CA PRO A 175 -11.61 -15.08 7.81
C PRO A 175 -11.78 -15.25 6.30
N ALA A 176 -12.46 -14.35 5.60
CA ALA A 176 -12.59 -14.44 4.15
C ALA A 176 -11.23 -14.36 3.42
N ALA A 177 -10.34 -13.47 3.85
CA ALA A 177 -8.98 -13.40 3.31
C ALA A 177 -8.17 -14.67 3.60
N ALA A 178 -8.35 -15.26 4.78
CA ALA A 178 -7.69 -16.50 5.16
C ALA A 178 -8.20 -17.70 4.34
N HIS A 179 -9.51 -17.82 4.12
CA HIS A 179 -10.07 -18.88 3.27
C HIS A 179 -9.59 -18.77 1.82
N LEU A 180 -9.45 -17.54 1.28
CA LEU A 180 -8.80 -17.35 -0.03
C LEU A 180 -7.36 -17.85 -0.01
N ALA A 181 -6.60 -17.58 1.06
CA ALA A 181 -5.22 -18.06 1.20
C ALA A 181 -5.14 -19.59 1.26
N GLU A 182 -6.16 -20.26 1.83
CA GLU A 182 -6.31 -21.72 1.82
C GLU A 182 -6.81 -22.26 0.46
N GLY A 183 -7.00 -21.41 -0.54
CA GLY A 183 -7.38 -21.82 -1.88
C GLY A 183 -8.87 -22.08 -2.07
N TRP A 184 -9.72 -21.56 -1.20
CA TRP A 184 -11.18 -21.69 -1.39
C TRP A 184 -11.64 -20.96 -2.65
N ASP A 185 -12.59 -21.56 -3.34
CA ASP A 185 -13.22 -20.94 -4.51
C ASP A 185 -14.08 -19.75 -4.07
N PHE A 186 -13.59 -18.54 -4.34
CA PHE A 186 -14.28 -17.30 -3.95
C PHE A 186 -15.68 -17.14 -4.54
N THR A 187 -16.00 -17.89 -5.59
CA THR A 187 -17.35 -17.89 -6.16
C THR A 187 -18.40 -18.44 -5.18
N MET A 188 -17.95 -19.20 -4.17
CA MET A 188 -18.78 -19.75 -3.11
C MET A 188 -19.03 -18.79 -1.94
N ALA A 189 -18.37 -17.62 -1.93
CA ALA A 189 -18.54 -16.64 -0.85
C ALA A 189 -19.94 -16.02 -0.84
N GLY A 190 -20.62 -15.97 -2.00
CA GLY A 190 -21.97 -15.47 -2.12
C GLY A 190 -22.33 -14.97 -3.52
N PRO A 191 -23.38 -14.17 -3.67
CA PRO A 191 -23.89 -13.73 -4.96
C PRO A 191 -22.92 -12.80 -5.70
N VAL A 192 -23.06 -12.76 -7.02
CA VAL A 192 -22.32 -11.82 -7.89
C VAL A 192 -22.67 -10.38 -7.53
N VAL A 193 -21.66 -9.53 -7.43
CA VAL A 193 -21.81 -8.07 -7.38
C VAL A 193 -21.44 -7.51 -8.75
N PRO A 194 -22.42 -7.17 -9.59
CA PRO A 194 -22.16 -6.77 -10.97
C PRO A 194 -21.51 -5.38 -11.07
N GLN A 195 -21.70 -4.54 -10.07
CA GLN A 195 -21.19 -3.18 -10.01
C GLN A 195 -20.80 -2.83 -8.58
N LEU A 196 -19.58 -2.34 -8.42
CA LEU A 196 -19.07 -1.82 -7.14
C LEU A 196 -19.40 -0.34 -6.98
N VAL A 197 -19.51 0.09 -5.74
CA VAL A 197 -19.60 1.51 -5.39
C VAL A 197 -18.36 2.24 -5.93
N ARG A 198 -18.55 3.45 -6.43
CA ARG A 198 -17.48 4.30 -6.97
C ARG A 198 -17.32 5.56 -6.15
N LEU A 199 -16.06 5.94 -5.89
CA LEU A 199 -15.74 7.26 -5.38
C LEU A 199 -15.92 8.28 -6.51
N THR A 200 -16.53 9.41 -6.17
CA THR A 200 -16.50 10.59 -7.03
C THR A 200 -15.28 11.41 -6.63
N THR A 201 -14.17 11.20 -7.32
CA THR A 201 -12.95 11.98 -7.07
C THR A 201 -12.98 13.26 -7.90
N LYS A 202 -12.64 14.38 -7.26
CA LYS A 202 -12.30 15.60 -8.01
C LYS A 202 -11.00 15.33 -8.77
N THR A 203 -10.93 15.82 -9.99
CA THR A 203 -9.72 15.73 -10.81
C THR A 203 -9.24 17.14 -11.17
N SER A 204 -7.93 17.29 -11.34
CA SER A 204 -7.37 18.55 -11.79
C SER A 204 -7.92 18.95 -13.15
N ILE A 205 -8.06 20.25 -13.38
CA ILE A 205 -8.59 20.86 -14.62
C ILE A 205 -7.51 21.73 -15.24
N THR A 206 -7.12 21.39 -16.47
CA THR A 206 -6.20 22.19 -17.27
C THR A 206 -6.97 23.20 -18.10
N SER A 207 -6.52 24.46 -18.12
CA SER A 207 -7.07 25.56 -18.86
C SER A 207 -5.97 26.34 -19.63
N GLU A 208 -6.35 27.35 -20.41
CA GLU A 208 -5.40 28.25 -21.06
C GLU A 208 -4.54 29.02 -20.04
N ASN A 209 -5.09 29.33 -18.86
CA ASN A 209 -4.42 30.10 -17.82
C ASN A 209 -3.49 29.27 -16.93
N GLY A 210 -3.67 27.95 -16.87
CA GLY A 210 -2.91 27.08 -15.99
C GLY A 210 -3.67 25.80 -15.65
N ILE A 211 -3.30 25.17 -14.55
CA ILE A 211 -3.94 23.96 -14.03
C ILE A 211 -4.41 24.19 -12.60
N GLU A 212 -5.66 23.86 -12.33
CA GLU A 212 -6.25 23.83 -10.99
C GLU A 212 -6.41 22.39 -10.54
N GLY A 213 -5.92 22.09 -9.36
CA GLY A 213 -6.03 20.79 -8.74
C GLY A 213 -6.28 20.90 -7.24
N HIS A 214 -6.20 19.76 -6.57
CA HIS A 214 -6.50 19.63 -5.15
C HIS A 214 -5.32 19.03 -4.41
N ILE A 215 -5.12 19.44 -3.16
CA ILE A 215 -4.24 18.75 -2.21
C ILE A 215 -5.02 17.55 -1.70
N ILE A 216 -4.56 16.35 -2.04
CA ILE A 216 -5.25 15.07 -1.80
C ILE A 216 -4.65 14.28 -0.64
N GLY A 217 -3.54 14.75 -0.06
CA GLY A 217 -2.90 14.09 1.06
C GLY A 217 -1.56 14.68 1.42
N LEU A 218 -0.99 14.13 2.47
CA LEU A 218 0.39 14.39 2.89
C LEU A 218 1.23 13.14 2.68
N ASP A 219 2.53 13.34 2.50
CA ASP A 219 3.54 12.28 2.54
C ASP A 219 4.17 12.29 3.93
N ASP A 220 3.54 11.56 4.85
CA ASP A 220 3.98 11.44 6.22
C ASP A 220 5.15 10.45 6.35
N PRO A 221 6.11 10.70 7.28
CA PRO A 221 6.13 11.77 8.29
C PRO A 221 6.71 13.11 7.79
N TYR A 222 7.00 13.26 6.51
CA TYR A 222 7.70 14.42 5.96
C TYR A 222 6.78 15.64 5.75
N GLY A 223 5.47 15.45 5.76
CA GLY A 223 4.49 16.53 5.57
C GLY A 223 4.55 17.22 4.21
N SER A 224 5.09 16.56 3.20
CA SER A 224 5.03 17.04 1.82
C SER A 224 3.61 16.98 1.29
N LEU A 225 3.16 18.00 0.57
CA LEU A 225 1.83 18.02 -0.02
C LEU A 225 1.80 17.14 -1.28
N ILE A 226 0.77 16.33 -1.41
CA ILE A 226 0.49 15.52 -2.60
C ILE A 226 -0.74 16.13 -3.29
N SER A 227 -0.62 16.46 -4.57
CA SER A 227 -1.75 16.95 -5.37
C SER A 227 -2.31 15.86 -6.29
N ASP A 228 -3.50 16.11 -6.85
CA ASP A 228 -4.09 15.31 -7.93
C ASP A 228 -3.59 15.73 -9.33
N ILE A 229 -2.70 16.73 -9.42
CA ILE A 229 -2.17 17.23 -10.68
C ILE A 229 -1.16 16.24 -11.25
N PRO A 230 -1.40 15.66 -12.46
CA PRO A 230 -0.43 14.81 -13.12
C PRO A 230 0.80 15.63 -13.54
N GLY A 231 2.00 15.08 -13.31
CA GLY A 231 3.25 15.71 -13.72
C GLY A 231 3.35 15.96 -15.22
N GLU A 232 2.74 15.09 -16.05
CA GLU A 232 2.71 15.27 -17.50
C GLU A 232 1.84 16.48 -17.91
N GLU A 233 0.74 16.76 -17.18
CA GLU A 233 -0.05 17.97 -17.42
C GLU A 233 0.68 19.22 -16.93
N PHE A 234 1.38 19.14 -15.81
CA PHE A 234 2.22 20.22 -15.32
C PHE A 234 3.33 20.60 -16.32
N LYS A 235 4.01 19.62 -16.93
CA LYS A 235 5.06 19.88 -17.93
C LYS A 235 4.54 20.70 -19.12
N LYS A 236 3.26 20.55 -19.50
CA LYS A 236 2.63 21.32 -20.57
C LYS A 236 2.44 22.81 -20.24
N LEU A 237 2.66 23.22 -18.99
CA LEU A 237 2.62 24.62 -18.57
C LEU A 237 3.86 25.41 -19.01
N GLY A 238 4.93 24.73 -19.45
CA GLY A 238 6.12 25.33 -20.03
C GLY A 238 7.21 25.72 -19.03
N TYR A 239 7.13 25.24 -17.79
CA TYR A 239 8.19 25.45 -16.79
C TYR A 239 9.32 24.45 -16.95
N GLU A 240 10.54 24.94 -16.66
CA GLU A 240 11.76 24.15 -16.60
C GLU A 240 12.31 24.08 -15.18
N VAL A 241 13.13 23.08 -14.88
CA VAL A 241 13.79 22.94 -13.58
C VAL A 241 14.64 24.19 -13.31
N GLY A 242 14.47 24.77 -12.14
CA GLY A 242 15.07 26.05 -11.73
C GLY A 242 14.13 27.26 -11.88
N ASP A 243 13.04 27.14 -12.63
CA ASP A 243 12.07 28.24 -12.73
C ASP A 243 11.40 28.50 -11.38
N LYS A 244 11.23 29.77 -11.05
CA LYS A 244 10.46 30.21 -9.89
C LYS A 244 9.01 30.39 -10.28
N ILE A 245 8.12 29.64 -9.62
CA ILE A 245 6.69 29.61 -9.92
C ILE A 245 5.94 30.28 -8.78
N ILE A 246 4.94 31.11 -9.11
CA ILE A 246 3.99 31.61 -8.13
C ILE A 246 2.73 30.74 -8.25
N VAL A 247 2.60 29.79 -7.37
CA VAL A 247 1.39 28.95 -7.23
C VAL A 247 0.38 29.65 -6.32
N GLN A 248 -0.87 29.19 -6.31
CA GLN A 248 -1.88 29.68 -5.37
C GLN A 248 -2.47 28.51 -4.57
N PHE A 249 -2.42 28.61 -3.25
CA PHE A 249 -3.14 27.74 -2.33
C PHE A 249 -4.40 28.49 -1.84
N ASP A 250 -5.57 27.96 -2.14
CA ASP A 250 -6.84 28.59 -1.81
C ASP A 250 -6.85 30.08 -2.16
N LYS A 251 -6.35 30.40 -3.38
CA LYS A 251 -6.16 31.75 -3.94
C LYS A 251 -5.06 32.59 -3.27
N LYS A 252 -4.33 32.08 -2.27
CA LYS A 252 -3.18 32.78 -1.69
C LYS A 252 -1.91 32.48 -2.46
N PRO A 253 -1.18 33.49 -2.95
CA PRO A 253 0.03 33.27 -3.73
C PRO A 253 1.17 32.73 -2.85
N PHE A 254 1.92 31.79 -3.41
CA PHE A 254 3.10 31.21 -2.81
C PHE A 254 4.18 31.02 -3.87
N SER A 255 5.39 31.51 -3.59
CA SER A 255 6.50 31.42 -4.54
C SER A 255 7.37 30.21 -4.23
N VAL A 256 7.58 29.33 -5.23
CA VAL A 256 8.32 28.09 -5.06
C VAL A 256 9.13 27.78 -6.33
N PRO A 257 10.40 27.31 -6.22
CA PRO A 257 11.15 26.84 -7.38
C PRO A 257 10.67 25.45 -7.83
N TYR A 258 10.65 25.22 -9.14
CA TYR A 258 10.51 23.87 -9.69
C TYR A 258 11.85 23.15 -9.62
N ALA A 259 11.89 22.05 -8.91
CA ALA A 259 13.10 21.28 -8.69
C ALA A 259 12.93 19.83 -9.15
N LYS A 260 14.03 19.17 -9.51
CA LYS A 260 14.04 17.75 -9.83
C LYS A 260 14.23 16.90 -8.59
N THR A 261 15.06 17.38 -7.64
CA THR A 261 15.36 16.69 -6.39
C THR A 261 15.29 17.66 -5.20
N PHE A 262 15.20 17.11 -4.00
CA PHE A 262 15.21 17.93 -2.78
C PHE A 262 16.51 18.74 -2.62
N MET A 263 17.64 18.23 -3.13
CA MET A 263 18.94 18.89 -3.01
C MET A 263 19.13 20.08 -3.97
N ASP A 264 18.20 20.30 -4.90
CA ASP A 264 18.28 21.46 -5.82
C ASP A 264 17.94 22.78 -5.11
N VAL A 265 17.49 22.71 -3.85
CA VAL A 265 17.22 23.88 -2.99
C VAL A 265 17.97 23.73 -1.67
N PRO A 266 18.33 24.83 -0.96
CA PRO A 266 18.89 24.77 0.38
C PRO A 266 18.01 24.05 1.39
N VAL A 267 18.61 23.55 2.48
CA VAL A 267 17.87 22.95 3.61
C VAL A 267 16.90 23.99 4.19
N GLY A 268 15.65 23.59 4.41
CA GLY A 268 14.58 24.43 4.90
C GLY A 268 13.85 25.24 3.83
N GLU A 269 14.31 25.23 2.57
CA GLU A 269 13.63 25.93 1.48
C GLU A 269 12.57 25.05 0.80
N PRO A 270 11.48 25.69 0.30
CA PRO A 270 10.41 24.96 -0.39
C PRO A 270 10.79 24.58 -1.80
N LEU A 271 10.18 23.50 -2.31
CA LEU A 271 10.28 23.09 -3.71
C LEU A 271 8.95 22.53 -4.21
N LEU A 272 8.67 22.78 -5.51
CA LEU A 272 7.68 22.04 -6.28
C LEU A 272 8.41 20.96 -7.07
N TYR A 273 7.91 19.74 -7.05
CA TYR A 273 8.53 18.61 -7.73
C TYR A 273 7.50 17.65 -8.30
N ILE A 274 7.92 16.75 -9.17
CA ILE A 274 7.09 15.61 -9.60
C ILE A 274 7.54 14.41 -8.78
N ASP A 275 6.60 13.84 -8.01
CA ASP A 275 6.86 12.71 -7.13
C ASP A 275 7.09 11.39 -7.91
N SER A 276 7.46 10.33 -7.20
CA SER A 276 7.70 9.00 -7.77
C SER A 276 6.45 8.32 -8.34
N ARG A 277 5.27 8.87 -8.09
CA ARG A 277 3.97 8.44 -8.63
C ARG A 277 3.51 9.29 -9.81
N GLY A 278 4.38 10.22 -10.27
CA GLY A 278 4.10 11.11 -11.40
C GLY A 278 3.13 12.24 -11.09
N ARG A 279 3.01 12.69 -9.83
CA ARG A 279 2.14 13.79 -9.41
C ARG A 279 2.96 14.99 -8.97
N VAL A 280 2.37 16.18 -9.11
CA VAL A 280 2.97 17.40 -8.55
C VAL A 280 2.85 17.36 -7.03
N GLY A 281 3.98 17.54 -6.36
CA GLY A 281 4.10 17.68 -4.91
C GLY A 281 4.80 18.98 -4.52
N LEU A 282 4.62 19.38 -3.27
CA LEU A 282 5.35 20.50 -2.67
C LEU A 282 5.94 20.04 -1.33
N ALA A 283 7.20 20.37 -1.11
CA ALA A 283 7.94 19.93 0.06
C ALA A 283 8.87 21.02 0.58
N LEU A 284 9.42 20.81 1.77
CA LEU A 284 10.62 21.49 2.26
C LEU A 284 11.80 20.53 2.18
N ASN A 285 12.95 21.01 1.73
CA ASN A 285 14.17 20.22 1.85
C ASN A 285 14.52 20.01 3.34
N GLN A 286 14.46 18.75 3.80
CA GLN A 286 14.66 18.35 5.21
C GLN A 286 13.74 19.05 6.21
N GLY A 287 12.48 19.32 5.83
CA GLY A 287 11.49 19.95 6.68
C GLY A 287 10.07 19.48 6.42
N ASN A 288 9.13 19.88 7.26
CA ASN A 288 7.72 19.57 7.12
C ASN A 288 6.97 20.76 6.52
N PHE A 289 6.62 20.65 5.23
CA PHE A 289 5.97 21.74 4.48
C PHE A 289 4.61 22.11 5.08
N SER A 290 3.78 21.11 5.36
CA SER A 290 2.44 21.28 5.90
C SER A 290 2.45 22.05 7.24
N GLN A 291 3.35 21.65 8.16
CA GLN A 291 3.45 22.29 9.48
C GLN A 291 3.97 23.72 9.40
N VAL A 292 5.00 23.97 8.60
CA VAL A 292 5.63 25.30 8.48
C VAL A 292 4.70 26.29 7.81
N HIS A 293 4.06 25.88 6.71
CA HIS A 293 3.19 26.80 5.93
C HIS A 293 1.72 26.74 6.32
N LYS A 294 1.33 25.83 7.24
CA LYS A 294 -0.06 25.63 7.72
C LYS A 294 -1.02 25.33 6.56
N ILE A 295 -0.57 24.52 5.61
CA ILE A 295 -1.34 24.06 4.46
C ILE A 295 -1.55 22.55 4.61
N ALA A 296 -2.80 22.10 4.58
CA ALA A 296 -3.18 20.72 4.75
C ALA A 296 -4.34 20.36 3.81
N PRO A 297 -4.53 19.07 3.47
CA PRO A 297 -5.74 18.63 2.77
C PRO A 297 -7.00 18.78 3.66
N PRO A 298 -8.19 19.00 3.04
CA PRO A 298 -8.35 19.31 1.64
C PRO A 298 -8.03 20.78 1.34
N GLY A 299 -7.48 21.05 0.16
CA GLY A 299 -7.17 22.41 -0.29
C GLY A 299 -7.11 22.48 -1.81
N THR A 300 -7.15 23.68 -2.39
CA THR A 300 -6.97 23.88 -3.84
C THR A 300 -5.55 24.34 -4.13
N LEU A 301 -5.01 23.88 -5.26
CA LEU A 301 -3.72 24.31 -5.80
C LEU A 301 -3.90 24.76 -7.24
N PHE A 302 -3.61 26.03 -7.52
CA PHE A 302 -3.55 26.55 -8.88
C PHE A 302 -2.11 26.83 -9.27
N ILE A 303 -1.71 26.33 -10.44
CA ILE A 303 -0.40 26.58 -11.05
C ILE A 303 -0.64 27.28 -12.38
N PRO A 304 -0.23 28.55 -12.52
CA PRO A 304 -0.43 29.29 -13.76
C PRO A 304 0.42 28.73 -14.90
N ARG A 305 0.03 28.97 -16.13
CA ARG A 305 0.90 28.73 -17.30
C ARG A 305 2.05 29.74 -17.29
N LYS A 306 3.26 29.32 -17.70
CA LYS A 306 4.42 30.22 -17.80
C LYS A 306 4.10 31.39 -18.70
N GLY A 307 4.28 32.62 -18.19
CA GLY A 307 3.95 33.86 -18.89
C GLY A 307 2.49 34.31 -18.78
N ALA A 308 1.60 33.53 -18.17
CA ALA A 308 0.23 33.98 -17.93
C ALA A 308 0.16 34.97 -16.76
N ALA A 309 -0.65 36.01 -16.89
CA ALA A 309 -0.90 36.94 -15.80
C ALA A 309 -1.75 36.29 -14.73
N ILE A 310 -1.28 36.26 -13.50
CA ILE A 310 -2.09 35.84 -12.34
C ILE A 310 -3.16 36.91 -12.10
N LYS A 311 -4.43 36.59 -12.39
CA LYS A 311 -5.53 37.48 -12.00
C LYS A 311 -5.55 37.57 -10.47
N LYS A 312 -5.46 38.81 -9.98
CA LYS A 312 -5.57 39.12 -8.53
C LYS A 312 -6.97 38.86 -8.00
#